data_869999bf2caf9a09c3020a8b08bd944f
#
_entry.id   869999bf2caf9a09c3020a8b08bd944f
#
_cell.length_a   1.000
_cell.length_b   1.000
_cell.length_c   1.000
_cell.angle_alpha   90.00
_cell.angle_beta   90.00
_cell.angle_gamma   90.00
#
_symmetry.space_group_name_H-M   'P 1'
#
loop_
_entity.id
_entity.type
_entity.pdbx_description
1 polymer ?
#
loop_
_entity_poly.entity_id
_entity_poly.type
_entity_poly.pdbx_seq_one_letter_code
_entity_poly.pdbx_strand_id
1 'polypeptide(L)'
;MIRLYLILLTFFLFLSGCAQQIRPQTALYEDWKSQLSQQSNWQVEGKLAFISPDERQSANLNWQQKDELNQLILTSFIGTRVLALTQNSHGAELEYDDDVYYDVNASRLLARLTGFTIPMDSADDWLKGTVDDTSLQVDELGRAKSVKWHAADGAQWQINYADYQQYAGFWLPKKLTLKHRDIKIKIQLYEWHFD
;
A
#
# COMPACT_ATOMS: atom_id res chain seq x y z
N MET A 1 -46.25 30.99 -32.32
CA MET A 1 -45.33 31.47 -31.27
C MET A 1 -45.46 30.64 -29.99
N ILE A 2 -46.65 30.37 -29.47
CA ILE A 2 -46.87 29.58 -28.25
C ILE A 2 -46.26 28.15 -28.33
N ARG A 3 -46.32 27.47 -29.47
CA ARG A 3 -45.74 26.13 -29.64
C ARG A 3 -44.21 26.10 -29.54
N LEU A 4 -43.54 27.16 -29.97
CA LEU A 4 -42.08 27.29 -29.87
C LEU A 4 -41.64 27.53 -28.41
N TYR A 5 -42.39 28.29 -27.64
CA TYR A 5 -42.14 28.49 -26.23
C TYR A 5 -42.31 27.21 -25.36
N LEU A 6 -43.31 26.41 -25.72
CA LEU A 6 -43.55 25.12 -25.05
C LEU A 6 -42.39 24.12 -25.30
N ILE A 7 -41.84 24.07 -26.53
CA ILE A 7 -40.69 23.22 -26.84
C ILE A 7 -39.43 23.70 -26.14
N LEU A 8 -39.23 25.03 -26.04
CA LEU A 8 -38.09 25.58 -25.33
C LEU A 8 -38.17 25.35 -23.81
N LEU A 9 -39.36 25.42 -23.24
CA LEU A 9 -39.58 25.17 -21.83
C LEU A 9 -39.37 23.70 -21.44
N THR A 10 -39.79 22.75 -22.30
CA THR A 10 -39.54 21.31 -22.08
C THR A 10 -38.08 20.95 -22.22
N PHE A 11 -37.34 21.60 -23.11
CA PHE A 11 -35.88 21.39 -23.26
C PHE A 11 -35.09 21.85 -22.03
N PHE A 12 -35.53 22.93 -21.37
CA PHE A 12 -34.88 23.46 -20.14
C PHE A 12 -35.11 22.55 -18.91
N LEU A 13 -36.16 21.74 -18.89
CA LEU A 13 -36.45 20.81 -17.79
C LEU A 13 -35.57 19.55 -17.80
N PHE A 14 -34.92 19.21 -18.94
CA PHE A 14 -34.02 18.07 -19.05
C PHE A 14 -32.56 18.39 -18.69
N LEU A 15 -32.22 19.64 -18.40
CA LEU A 15 -30.89 20.08 -17.98
C LEU A 15 -30.65 20.03 -16.46
N SER A 16 -31.60 19.55 -15.66
CA SER A 16 -31.35 19.21 -14.25
C SER A 16 -30.52 17.91 -14.15
N GLY A 17 -29.28 17.97 -14.69
CA GLY A 17 -28.29 16.95 -14.47
C GLY A 17 -28.08 16.79 -12.96
N CYS A 18 -28.24 15.56 -12.44
CA CYS A 18 -27.89 15.22 -11.08
C CYS A 18 -26.42 15.62 -10.84
N ALA A 19 -26.18 16.76 -10.22
CA ALA A 19 -24.90 17.03 -9.60
C ALA A 19 -24.72 15.95 -8.53
N GLN A 20 -23.96 14.92 -8.83
CA GLN A 20 -23.52 13.94 -7.83
C GLN A 20 -22.68 14.73 -6.82
N GLN A 21 -23.30 15.06 -5.70
CA GLN A 21 -22.61 15.65 -4.58
C GLN A 21 -21.64 14.60 -4.07
N ILE A 22 -20.37 14.74 -4.42
CA ILE A 22 -19.28 13.93 -3.85
C ILE A 22 -19.30 14.25 -2.36
N ARG A 23 -19.91 13.37 -1.57
CA ARG A 23 -19.85 13.48 -0.11
C ARG A 23 -18.38 13.40 0.27
N PRO A 24 -17.87 14.30 1.14
CA PRO A 24 -16.54 14.11 1.71
C PRO A 24 -16.49 12.70 2.30
N GLN A 25 -15.51 11.91 1.87
CA GLN A 25 -15.31 10.58 2.44
C GLN A 25 -14.77 10.79 3.87
N THR A 26 -15.66 10.83 4.84
CA THR A 26 -15.29 10.79 6.26
C THR A 26 -15.02 9.34 6.65
N ALA A 27 -14.04 9.11 7.50
CA ALA A 27 -13.83 7.78 8.09
C ALA A 27 -15.12 7.36 8.82
N LEU A 28 -15.49 6.07 8.73
CA LEU A 28 -16.67 5.54 9.40
C LEU A 28 -16.46 5.46 10.92
N TYR A 29 -15.22 5.41 11.39
CA TYR A 29 -14.84 5.33 12.79
C TYR A 29 -14.11 6.61 13.21
N GLU A 30 -14.45 7.17 14.38
CA GLU A 30 -13.73 8.34 14.93
C GLU A 30 -12.26 8.05 15.19
N ASP A 31 -11.97 6.85 15.71
CA ASP A 31 -10.64 6.35 16.05
C ASP A 31 -10.12 5.31 15.04
N TRP A 32 -10.44 5.50 13.77
CA TRP A 32 -10.14 4.55 12.69
C TRP A 32 -8.68 4.05 12.69
N LYS A 33 -7.72 4.91 13.02
CA LYS A 33 -6.30 4.55 13.05
C LYS A 33 -6.02 3.51 14.14
N SER A 34 -6.56 3.70 15.33
CA SER A 34 -6.43 2.76 16.44
C SER A 34 -7.10 1.42 16.14
N GLN A 35 -8.29 1.45 15.51
CA GLN A 35 -8.97 0.22 15.11
C GLN A 35 -8.26 -0.49 13.96
N LEU A 36 -7.70 0.26 13.00
CA LEU A 36 -6.92 -0.31 11.89
C LEU A 36 -5.64 -0.98 12.37
N SER A 37 -4.95 -0.42 13.36
CA SER A 37 -3.73 -1.04 13.93
C SER A 37 -4.00 -2.37 14.65
N GLN A 38 -5.25 -2.62 15.06
CA GLN A 38 -5.67 -3.89 15.67
C GLN A 38 -6.03 -4.97 14.64
N GLN A 39 -6.14 -4.60 13.36
CA GLN A 39 -6.39 -5.56 12.27
C GLN A 39 -5.08 -6.31 11.94
N SER A 40 -4.80 -7.40 12.65
CA SER A 40 -3.56 -8.18 12.49
C SER A 40 -3.61 -9.14 11.29
N ASN A 41 -4.82 -9.54 10.89
CA ASN A 41 -5.03 -10.43 9.74
C ASN A 41 -5.54 -9.62 8.55
N TRP A 42 -4.77 -9.62 7.47
CA TRP A 42 -5.11 -8.86 6.27
C TRP A 42 -4.48 -9.47 5.03
N GLN A 43 -5.08 -9.17 3.89
CA GLN A 43 -4.51 -9.41 2.58
C GLN A 43 -4.67 -8.15 1.74
N VAL A 44 -3.67 -7.84 0.92
CA VAL A 44 -3.71 -6.73 0.00
C VAL A 44 -3.18 -7.12 -1.38
N GLU A 45 -3.87 -6.65 -2.40
CA GLU A 45 -3.47 -6.80 -3.79
C GLU A 45 -3.03 -5.47 -4.38
N GLY A 46 -2.06 -5.53 -5.31
CA GLY A 46 -1.53 -4.32 -5.90
C GLY A 46 -0.50 -4.55 -6.98
N LYS A 47 0.32 -3.54 -7.17
CA LYS A 47 1.53 -3.57 -8.02
C LYS A 47 2.71 -2.97 -7.29
N LEU A 48 3.86 -3.54 -7.53
CA LEU A 48 5.15 -3.04 -7.06
C LEU A 48 6.04 -2.71 -8.27
N ALA A 49 6.76 -1.59 -8.19
CA ALA A 49 7.85 -1.28 -9.10
C ALA A 49 9.12 -1.00 -8.29
N PHE A 50 10.14 -1.78 -8.54
CA PHE A 50 11.51 -1.56 -8.08
C PHE A 50 12.27 -0.74 -9.12
N ILE A 51 12.99 0.28 -8.69
CA ILE A 51 13.71 1.22 -9.54
C ILE A 51 15.06 1.49 -8.88
N SER A 52 16.13 1.14 -9.55
CA SER A 52 17.51 1.47 -9.22
C SER A 52 18.18 2.22 -10.41
N PRO A 53 19.44 2.67 -10.29
CA PRO A 53 20.15 3.26 -11.43
C PRO A 53 20.30 2.32 -12.62
N ASP A 54 20.44 1.02 -12.35
CA ASP A 54 20.78 0.01 -13.34
C ASP A 54 19.57 -0.73 -13.91
N GLU A 55 18.43 -0.75 -13.16
CA GLU A 55 17.27 -1.53 -13.56
C GLU A 55 15.93 -0.94 -13.13
N ARG A 56 14.89 -1.35 -13.83
CA ARG A 56 13.51 -1.08 -13.48
C ARG A 56 12.67 -2.33 -13.71
N GLN A 57 12.11 -2.87 -12.64
CA GLN A 57 11.24 -4.03 -12.67
C GLN A 57 9.87 -3.71 -12.09
N SER A 58 8.83 -4.42 -12.57
CA SER A 58 7.46 -4.27 -12.07
C SER A 58 6.80 -5.63 -11.97
N ALA A 59 6.01 -5.83 -10.94
CA ALA A 59 5.28 -7.06 -10.69
C ALA A 59 3.90 -6.76 -10.10
N ASN A 60 2.95 -7.68 -10.29
CA ASN A 60 1.76 -7.71 -9.48
C ASN A 60 2.15 -8.18 -8.07
N LEU A 61 1.49 -7.63 -7.07
CA LEU A 61 1.75 -7.86 -5.65
C LEU A 61 0.51 -8.51 -5.03
N ASN A 62 0.72 -9.61 -4.32
CA ASN A 62 -0.22 -10.14 -3.36
C ASN A 62 0.54 -10.30 -2.04
N TRP A 63 0.07 -9.63 -0.98
CA TRP A 63 0.72 -9.66 0.32
C TRP A 63 -0.31 -9.93 1.40
N GLN A 64 -0.03 -10.89 2.26
CA GLN A 64 -0.91 -11.27 3.34
C GLN A 64 -0.17 -11.42 4.66
N GLN A 65 -0.87 -11.08 5.73
CA GLN A 65 -0.53 -11.40 7.10
C GLN A 65 -1.69 -12.19 7.69
N LYS A 66 -1.42 -13.40 8.17
CA LYS A 66 -2.40 -14.24 8.85
C LYS A 66 -1.74 -14.92 10.03
N ASP A 67 -2.18 -14.55 11.23
CA ASP A 67 -1.55 -14.98 12.47
C ASP A 67 -0.04 -14.69 12.47
N GLU A 68 0.80 -15.71 12.58
CA GLU A 68 2.26 -15.58 12.53
C GLU A 68 2.84 -15.68 11.10
N LEU A 69 2.01 -15.94 10.10
CA LEU A 69 2.44 -16.09 8.72
C LEU A 69 2.36 -14.76 7.98
N ASN A 70 3.50 -14.27 7.50
CA ASN A 70 3.61 -13.15 6.56
C ASN A 70 4.08 -13.69 5.21
N GLN A 71 3.33 -13.43 4.14
CA GLN A 71 3.66 -13.93 2.81
C GLN A 71 3.48 -12.84 1.76
N LEU A 72 4.56 -12.54 1.03
CA LEU A 72 4.59 -11.66 -0.11
C LEU A 72 4.85 -12.45 -1.38
N ILE A 73 3.95 -12.39 -2.35
CA ILE A 73 4.10 -13.01 -3.66
C ILE A 73 4.13 -11.91 -4.72
N LEU A 74 5.16 -11.94 -5.55
CA LEU A 74 5.26 -11.10 -6.75
C LEU A 74 5.10 -11.97 -8.00
N THR A 75 4.24 -11.52 -8.93
CA THR A 75 4.02 -12.21 -10.20
C THR A 75 4.24 -11.25 -11.37
N SER A 76 4.71 -11.79 -12.49
CA SER A 76 4.80 -11.05 -13.75
C SER A 76 3.40 -10.66 -14.25
N PHE A 77 3.33 -9.82 -15.29
CA PHE A 77 2.06 -9.40 -15.88
C PHE A 77 1.27 -10.58 -16.51
N ILE A 78 1.94 -11.68 -16.84
CA ILE A 78 1.31 -12.92 -17.35
C ILE A 78 0.99 -13.94 -16.24
N GLY A 79 1.20 -13.58 -14.96
CA GLY A 79 0.88 -14.40 -13.81
C GLY A 79 1.96 -15.39 -13.37
N THR A 80 3.15 -15.42 -14.01
CA THR A 80 4.27 -16.25 -13.56
C THR A 80 4.81 -15.69 -12.24
N ARG A 81 4.99 -16.55 -11.22
CA ARG A 81 5.60 -16.18 -9.95
C ARG A 81 7.08 -15.83 -10.17
N VAL A 82 7.48 -14.62 -9.80
CA VAL A 82 8.85 -14.12 -9.90
C VAL A 82 9.55 -14.06 -8.55
N LEU A 83 8.76 -13.98 -7.46
CA LEU A 83 9.28 -13.98 -6.10
C LEU A 83 8.18 -14.47 -5.14
N ALA A 84 8.56 -15.30 -4.18
CA ALA A 84 7.73 -15.59 -3.01
C ALA A 84 8.59 -15.47 -1.76
N LEU A 85 8.21 -14.57 -0.85
CA LEU A 85 8.83 -14.40 0.45
C LEU A 85 7.83 -14.80 1.52
N THR A 86 8.21 -15.76 2.35
CA THR A 86 7.39 -16.24 3.46
C THR A 86 8.17 -16.09 4.76
N GLN A 87 7.54 -15.57 5.80
CA GLN A 87 8.10 -15.47 7.15
C GLN A 87 7.10 -16.00 8.17
N ASN A 88 7.59 -16.73 9.16
CA ASN A 88 6.86 -17.19 10.33
C ASN A 88 7.77 -17.22 11.57
N SER A 89 7.30 -17.82 12.67
CA SER A 89 8.09 -17.99 13.92
C SER A 89 9.36 -18.85 13.79
N HIS A 90 9.52 -19.61 12.71
CA HIS A 90 10.70 -20.44 12.45
C HIS A 90 11.77 -19.76 11.61
N GLY A 91 11.44 -18.65 10.93
CA GLY A 91 12.34 -17.90 10.07
C GLY A 91 11.69 -17.42 8.79
N ALA A 92 12.52 -17.05 7.83
CA ALA A 92 12.10 -16.57 6.51
C ALA A 92 12.67 -17.44 5.39
N GLU A 93 11.86 -17.63 4.35
CA GLU A 93 12.17 -18.33 3.12
C GLU A 93 11.86 -17.40 1.93
N LEU A 94 12.77 -17.33 0.98
CA LEU A 94 12.59 -16.60 -0.27
C LEU A 94 12.86 -17.52 -1.44
N GLU A 95 11.87 -17.68 -2.30
CA GLU A 95 12.01 -18.29 -3.63
C GLU A 95 12.22 -17.19 -4.67
N TYR A 96 13.31 -17.23 -5.37
CA TYR A 96 13.66 -16.25 -6.42
C TYR A 96 14.63 -16.89 -7.44
N ASP A 97 14.37 -16.74 -8.74
CA ASP A 97 15.20 -17.21 -9.86
C ASP A 97 15.55 -18.71 -9.76
N ASP A 98 14.53 -19.54 -9.49
CA ASP A 98 14.61 -20.99 -9.29
C ASP A 98 15.44 -21.47 -8.07
N ASP A 99 15.95 -20.54 -7.27
CA ASP A 99 16.65 -20.80 -6.02
C ASP A 99 15.79 -20.52 -4.80
N VAL A 100 16.13 -21.18 -3.68
CA VAL A 100 15.49 -21.01 -2.37
C VAL A 100 16.50 -20.57 -1.34
N TYR A 101 16.23 -19.47 -0.66
CA TYR A 101 17.10 -18.86 0.34
C TYR A 101 16.41 -18.84 1.71
N TYR A 102 17.19 -19.02 2.78
CA TYR A 102 16.68 -19.03 4.15
C TYR A 102 17.45 -18.08 5.04
N ASP A 103 16.75 -17.46 6.00
CA ASP A 103 17.37 -16.68 7.10
C ASP A 103 16.42 -16.63 8.31
N VAL A 104 16.88 -16.01 9.39
CA VAL A 104 16.09 -15.89 10.64
C VAL A 104 14.89 -14.96 10.51
N ASN A 105 14.93 -13.99 9.59
CA ASN A 105 13.81 -13.12 9.23
C ASN A 105 13.92 -12.55 7.81
N ALA A 106 12.81 -12.01 7.30
CA ALA A 106 12.70 -11.48 5.94
C ALA A 106 13.60 -10.25 5.70
N SER A 107 13.70 -9.33 6.65
CA SER A 107 14.54 -8.14 6.53
C SER A 107 16.00 -8.49 6.34
N ARG A 108 16.51 -9.44 7.10
CA ARG A 108 17.89 -9.94 7.00
C ARG A 108 18.13 -10.72 5.72
N LEU A 109 17.16 -11.56 5.34
CA LEU A 109 17.23 -12.34 4.11
C LEU A 109 17.34 -11.41 2.88
N LEU A 110 16.47 -10.42 2.80
CA LEU A 110 16.51 -9.43 1.72
C LEU A 110 17.80 -8.59 1.75
N ALA A 111 18.25 -8.15 2.93
CA ALA A 111 19.49 -7.36 3.05
C ALA A 111 20.71 -8.14 2.51
N ARG A 112 20.78 -9.45 2.77
CA ARG A 112 21.86 -10.31 2.28
C ARG A 112 21.86 -10.43 0.75
N LEU A 113 20.68 -10.49 0.13
CA LEU A 113 20.54 -10.69 -1.31
C LEU A 113 20.60 -9.37 -2.10
N THR A 114 20.08 -8.29 -1.54
CA THR A 114 19.96 -6.99 -2.23
C THR A 114 21.08 -5.99 -1.85
N GLY A 115 21.76 -6.24 -0.73
CA GLY A 115 22.76 -5.32 -0.17
C GLY A 115 22.20 -4.15 0.62
N PHE A 116 20.88 -4.11 0.86
CA PHE A 116 20.20 -3.08 1.68
C PHE A 116 19.02 -3.65 2.45
N THR A 117 18.75 -3.10 3.62
CA THR A 117 17.63 -3.55 4.47
C THR A 117 16.33 -2.90 4.02
N ILE A 118 15.32 -3.72 3.73
CA ILE A 118 13.91 -3.31 3.51
C ILE A 118 13.16 -3.47 4.83
N PRO A 119 12.28 -2.52 5.22
CA PRO A 119 11.58 -2.53 6.51
C PRO A 119 10.45 -3.57 6.59
N MET A 120 10.76 -4.86 6.39
CA MET A 120 9.78 -5.93 6.34
C MET A 120 9.12 -6.19 7.70
N ASP A 121 9.89 -6.09 8.79
CA ASP A 121 9.40 -6.38 10.15
C ASP A 121 8.33 -5.39 10.63
N SER A 122 8.27 -4.18 10.04
CA SER A 122 7.26 -3.16 10.30
C SER A 122 6.31 -2.95 9.10
N ALA A 123 6.23 -3.92 8.20
CA ALA A 123 5.44 -3.81 6.98
C ALA A 123 3.96 -3.57 7.27
N ASP A 124 3.43 -4.18 8.31
CA ASP A 124 2.06 -4.00 8.75
C ASP A 124 1.73 -2.52 8.99
N ASP A 125 2.58 -1.82 9.73
CA ASP A 125 2.38 -0.42 10.06
C ASP A 125 2.53 0.50 8.86
N TRP A 126 3.62 0.35 8.09
CA TRP A 126 3.83 1.28 6.99
C TRP A 126 2.95 1.00 5.77
N LEU A 127 2.51 -0.24 5.52
CA LEU A 127 1.52 -0.51 4.47
C LEU A 127 0.17 0.14 4.77
N LYS A 128 -0.27 0.09 6.03
CA LYS A 128 -1.54 0.66 6.47
C LYS A 128 -1.46 2.17 6.75
N GLY A 129 -0.24 2.73 6.89
CA GLY A 129 -0.04 4.13 7.28
C GLY A 129 -0.35 4.40 8.75
N THR A 130 -0.21 3.39 9.61
CA THR A 130 -0.44 3.46 11.07
C THR A 130 0.84 3.69 11.87
N VAL A 131 1.97 3.91 11.19
CA VAL A 131 3.30 4.14 11.80
C VAL A 131 3.21 5.14 12.95
N ASP A 132 3.81 4.78 14.09
CA ASP A 132 4.02 5.64 15.24
C ASP A 132 5.51 6.02 15.35
N ASP A 133 5.86 7.18 14.80
CA ASP A 133 7.23 7.69 14.76
C ASP A 133 7.25 9.22 14.88
N THR A 134 8.25 9.77 15.54
CA THR A 134 8.39 11.22 15.76
C THR A 134 8.59 12.02 14.48
N SER A 135 9.04 11.39 13.39
CA SER A 135 9.21 12.02 12.07
C SER A 135 7.92 11.97 11.21
N LEU A 136 6.85 11.33 11.71
CA LEU A 136 5.60 11.19 10.98
C LEU A 136 4.98 12.55 10.68
N GLN A 137 4.76 12.83 9.41
CA GLN A 137 3.96 13.95 8.95
C GLN A 137 2.57 13.43 8.55
N VAL A 138 1.53 14.15 8.96
CA VAL A 138 0.15 13.80 8.66
C VAL A 138 -0.54 14.90 7.84
N ASP A 139 -1.65 14.55 7.21
CA ASP A 139 -2.56 15.50 6.57
C ASP A 139 -3.61 16.02 7.57
N GLU A 140 -4.55 16.83 7.07
CA GLU A 140 -5.62 17.45 7.87
C GLU A 140 -6.59 16.43 8.50
N LEU A 141 -6.64 15.19 7.98
CA LEU A 141 -7.44 14.09 8.51
C LEU A 141 -6.63 13.14 9.40
N GLY A 142 -5.39 13.49 9.75
CA GLY A 142 -4.50 12.66 10.56
C GLY A 142 -3.91 11.44 9.82
N ARG A 143 -4.03 11.38 8.47
CA ARG A 143 -3.48 10.29 7.66
C ARG A 143 -2.00 10.55 7.37
N ALA A 144 -1.19 9.49 7.36
CA ALA A 144 0.24 9.60 7.08
C ALA A 144 0.49 10.25 5.70
N LYS A 145 1.39 11.23 5.64
CA LYS A 145 1.93 11.82 4.40
C LYS A 145 3.33 11.35 4.14
N SER A 146 4.15 11.34 5.17
CA SER A 146 5.51 10.84 5.07
C SER A 146 6.06 10.46 6.44
N VAL A 147 7.01 9.53 6.44
CA VAL A 147 7.77 9.12 7.63
C VAL A 147 9.19 8.75 7.23
N LYS A 148 10.16 8.95 8.13
CA LYS A 148 11.53 8.46 8.00
C LYS A 148 11.68 7.21 8.86
N TRP A 149 11.86 6.08 8.23
CA TRP A 149 12.12 4.83 8.92
C TRP A 149 13.62 4.56 9.01
N HIS A 150 14.08 4.10 10.18
CA HIS A 150 15.48 3.76 10.43
C HIS A 150 15.61 2.27 10.74
N ALA A 151 16.40 1.56 9.95
CA ALA A 151 16.72 0.17 10.20
C ALA A 151 17.81 0.06 11.31
N ALA A 152 17.88 -1.12 11.92
CA ALA A 152 18.88 -1.42 12.96
C ALA A 152 20.34 -1.34 12.43
N ASP A 153 20.57 -1.55 11.13
CA ASP A 153 21.86 -1.41 10.44
C ASP A 153 22.19 0.04 10.04
N GLY A 154 21.33 1.00 10.40
CA GLY A 154 21.48 2.43 10.06
C GLY A 154 20.94 2.83 8.70
N ALA A 155 20.36 1.91 7.92
CA ALA A 155 19.68 2.27 6.66
C ALA A 155 18.49 3.19 6.96
N GLN A 156 18.38 4.28 6.20
CA GLN A 156 17.28 5.24 6.33
C GLN A 156 16.40 5.18 5.10
N TRP A 157 15.11 4.98 5.29
CA TRP A 157 14.08 5.04 4.27
C TRP A 157 13.17 6.25 4.46
N GLN A 158 12.83 6.91 3.37
CA GLN A 158 11.75 7.88 3.32
C GLN A 158 10.52 7.19 2.73
N ILE A 159 9.45 7.06 3.49
CA ILE A 159 8.17 6.52 3.02
C ILE A 159 7.22 7.69 2.80
N ASN A 160 6.64 7.78 1.60
CA ASN A 160 5.66 8.80 1.23
C ASN A 160 4.36 8.12 0.82
N TYR A 161 3.25 8.69 1.26
CA TYR A 161 1.89 8.19 1.04
C TYR A 161 1.08 9.13 0.16
N ALA A 162 0.21 8.56 -0.68
CA ALA A 162 -0.69 9.34 -1.53
C ALA A 162 -1.97 8.55 -1.85
N ASP A 163 -2.99 9.29 -2.30
CA ASP A 163 -4.23 8.74 -2.82
C ASP A 163 -4.91 7.76 -1.84
N TYR A 164 -5.31 8.27 -0.69
CA TYR A 164 -6.05 7.49 0.29
C TYR A 164 -7.45 7.12 -0.19
N GLN A 165 -7.91 5.93 0.17
CA GLN A 165 -9.25 5.42 -0.10
C GLN A 165 -9.80 4.73 1.15
N GLN A 166 -11.12 4.69 1.28
CA GLN A 166 -11.79 3.93 2.34
C GLN A 166 -12.00 2.47 1.91
N TYR A 167 -11.62 1.56 2.80
CA TYR A 167 -11.94 0.14 2.74
C TYR A 167 -12.44 -0.31 4.11
N ALA A 168 -13.57 -1.00 4.16
CA ALA A 168 -14.15 -1.52 5.41
C ALA A 168 -14.24 -0.46 6.55
N GLY A 169 -14.40 0.83 6.20
CA GLY A 169 -14.47 1.93 7.17
C GLY A 169 -13.13 2.57 7.55
N PHE A 170 -12.02 2.05 7.06
CA PHE A 170 -10.68 2.56 7.33
C PHE A 170 -10.14 3.42 6.18
N TRP A 171 -9.35 4.44 6.51
CA TRP A 171 -8.54 5.15 5.52
C TRP A 171 -7.25 4.38 5.25
N LEU A 172 -7.07 3.88 4.04
CA LEU A 172 -5.89 3.15 3.61
C LEU A 172 -5.20 3.84 2.43
N PRO A 173 -3.86 3.88 2.40
CA PRO A 173 -3.14 4.48 1.28
C PRO A 173 -3.28 3.61 0.03
N LYS A 174 -3.49 4.25 -1.12
CA LYS A 174 -3.46 3.58 -2.43
C LYS A 174 -2.08 3.56 -3.04
N LYS A 175 -1.24 4.54 -2.70
CA LYS A 175 0.10 4.67 -3.25
C LYS A 175 1.11 4.94 -2.17
N LEU A 176 2.18 4.18 -2.19
CA LEU A 176 3.35 4.36 -1.35
C LEU A 176 4.60 4.48 -2.23
N THR A 177 5.53 5.29 -1.77
CA THR A 177 6.87 5.37 -2.37
C THR A 177 7.90 5.32 -1.26
N LEU A 178 8.69 4.25 -1.24
CA LEU A 178 9.82 4.07 -0.35
C LEU A 178 11.09 4.49 -1.10
N LYS A 179 11.92 5.30 -0.48
CA LYS A 179 13.20 5.79 -1.06
C LYS A 179 14.34 5.54 -0.10
N HIS A 180 15.41 4.96 -0.61
CA HIS A 180 16.69 4.79 0.08
C HIS A 180 17.82 5.04 -0.91
N ARG A 181 18.59 6.13 -0.73
CA ARG A 181 19.62 6.55 -1.70
C ARG A 181 19.04 6.62 -3.14
N ASP A 182 19.60 5.87 -4.08
CA ASP A 182 19.18 5.82 -5.47
C ASP A 182 18.08 4.77 -5.74
N ILE A 183 17.69 4.02 -4.70
CA ILE A 183 16.66 3.00 -4.79
C ILE A 183 15.29 3.60 -4.50
N LYS A 184 14.31 3.22 -5.29
CA LYS A 184 12.92 3.60 -5.13
C LYS A 184 12.00 2.39 -5.33
N ILE A 185 11.17 2.11 -4.35
CA ILE A 185 10.10 1.13 -4.44
C ILE A 185 8.78 1.89 -4.48
N LYS A 186 8.01 1.70 -5.54
CA LYS A 186 6.66 2.25 -5.66
C LYS A 186 5.67 1.13 -5.52
N ILE A 187 4.69 1.32 -4.66
CA ILE A 187 3.61 0.37 -4.43
C ILE A 187 2.29 1.07 -4.73
N GLN A 188 1.44 0.41 -5.50
CA GLN A 188 0.06 0.81 -5.73
C GLN A 188 -0.84 -0.31 -5.25
N LEU A 189 -1.68 -0.02 -4.26
CA LEU A 189 -2.60 -0.96 -3.62
C LEU A 189 -4.00 -0.79 -4.21
N TYR A 190 -4.69 -1.89 -4.47
CA TYR A 190 -5.99 -1.87 -5.13
C TYR A 190 -7.11 -2.34 -4.21
N GLU A 191 -6.90 -3.45 -3.52
CA GLU A 191 -7.92 -4.13 -2.75
C GLU A 191 -7.36 -4.64 -1.43
N TRP A 192 -8.13 -4.45 -0.35
CA TRP A 192 -7.80 -4.92 0.98
C TRP A 192 -8.89 -5.85 1.48
N HIS A 193 -8.48 -6.94 2.14
CA HIS A 193 -9.34 -7.84 2.88
C HIS A 193 -8.84 -7.93 4.32
N PHE A 194 -9.75 -7.85 5.27
CA PHE A 194 -9.51 -8.01 6.70
C PHE A 194 -10.38 -9.16 7.21
N ASP A 195 -9.80 -10.07 8.01
CA ASP A 195 -10.49 -11.21 8.62
C ASP A 195 -10.90 -10.92 10.07
#